data_27e775c9238f49b7ad583615509b8ce8
#
_entry.id   27e775c9238f49b7ad583615509b8ce8
#
_cell.length_a   1.000
_cell.length_b   1.000
_cell.length_c   1.000
_cell.angle_alpha   90.00
_cell.angle_beta   90.00
_cell.angle_gamma   90.00
#
_symmetry.space_group_name_H-M   'P 1'
#
loop_
_entity.id
_entity.type
_entity.pdbx_description
1 polymer ?
#
loop_
_entity_poly.entity_id
_entity_poly.type
_entity_poly.pdbx_seq_one_letter_code
_entity_poly.pdbx_strand_id
1 'polypeptide(L)'
;ADLHRELESALARFLGMDDAILFAACFDANGGLFEPLLGPDDAIISDALNHASIIDGIRLCKAKRYRYATSDMEDLETQLKAAKSDGARHIMIATDGVFSMDGTLAKLPEIKALADQYGALTMVDDCHATGFMGPKGQGTPAHFNTSVDILTGTLGKALGGALGGYIAGPQPVIDLLRQRARPYLFSNALPPMITAAGIAALKLVEEGDILRARLFENAAHWRKGLTDQGFTLLDGEHPIIPVMLGEAQLAQDMAR
;
A
#
# COMPACT_ATOMS: atom_id res chain seq x y z
N ALA A 1 9.27 16.08 17.98
CA ALA A 1 8.74 16.91 16.88
C ALA A 1 9.74 17.00 15.72
N ASP A 2 11.01 17.38 15.96
CA ASP A 2 11.97 17.62 14.86
C ASP A 2 12.28 16.35 14.08
N LEU A 3 12.59 15.24 14.77
CA LEU A 3 12.82 13.92 14.13
C LEU A 3 11.59 13.44 13.33
N HIS A 4 10.37 13.69 13.82
CA HIS A 4 9.16 13.29 13.10
C HIS A 4 9.05 14.06 11.78
N ARG A 5 9.27 15.38 11.82
CA ARG A 5 9.29 16.21 10.62
C ARG A 5 10.39 15.82 9.65
N GLU A 6 11.56 15.48 10.16
CA GLU A 6 12.68 14.99 9.35
C GLU A 6 12.31 13.69 8.63
N LEU A 7 11.71 12.72 9.35
CA LEU A 7 11.25 11.45 8.75
C LEU A 7 10.12 11.66 7.74
N GLU A 8 9.12 12.52 8.06
CA GLU A 8 8.03 12.87 7.13
C GLU A 8 8.58 13.46 5.84
N SER A 9 9.48 14.44 5.94
CA SER A 9 10.12 15.08 4.77
C SER A 9 11.01 14.10 3.99
N ALA A 10 11.69 13.15 4.68
CA ALA A 10 12.50 12.13 4.04
C ALA A 10 11.62 11.13 3.27
N LEU A 11 10.50 10.68 3.85
CA LEU A 11 9.53 9.80 3.20
C LEU A 11 8.89 10.48 1.97
N ALA A 12 8.43 11.71 2.11
CA ALA A 12 7.84 12.45 1.00
C ALA A 12 8.81 12.56 -0.18
N ARG A 13 10.05 12.97 0.08
CA ARG A 13 11.10 13.06 -0.94
C ARG A 13 11.42 11.69 -1.56
N PHE A 14 11.56 10.64 -0.73
CA PHE A 14 11.85 9.29 -1.19
C PHE A 14 10.76 8.74 -2.11
N LEU A 15 9.50 9.00 -1.80
CA LEU A 15 8.34 8.52 -2.56
C LEU A 15 7.92 9.46 -3.70
N GLY A 16 8.54 10.63 -3.81
CA GLY A 16 8.18 11.62 -4.83
C GLY A 16 6.82 12.30 -4.58
N MET A 17 6.43 12.45 -3.31
CA MET A 17 5.19 13.08 -2.87
C MET A 17 5.45 14.47 -2.26
N ASP A 18 4.40 15.30 -2.14
CA ASP A 18 4.52 16.66 -1.59
C ASP A 18 4.84 16.65 -0.09
N ASP A 19 4.13 15.84 0.70
CA ASP A 19 4.34 15.70 2.15
C ASP A 19 3.96 14.28 2.62
N ALA A 20 4.28 13.98 3.88
CA ALA A 20 3.90 12.74 4.54
C ALA A 20 3.50 13.00 6.00
N ILE A 21 2.71 12.09 6.58
CA ILE A 21 2.25 12.10 7.97
C ILE A 21 2.48 10.72 8.59
N LEU A 22 2.98 10.69 9.82
CA LEU A 22 3.33 9.45 10.54
C LEU A 22 2.19 8.98 11.45
N PHE A 23 2.06 7.65 11.56
CA PHE A 23 1.14 6.95 12.46
C PHE A 23 1.89 5.86 13.23
N ALA A 24 1.30 5.36 14.32
CA ALA A 24 1.88 4.26 15.10
C ALA A 24 2.01 2.95 14.29
N ALA A 25 1.09 2.72 13.35
CA ALA A 25 1.12 1.59 12.41
C ALA A 25 0.44 1.97 11.09
N CYS A 26 0.66 1.21 10.01
CA CYS A 26 -0.08 1.40 8.77
C CYS A 26 -1.57 1.05 8.92
N PHE A 27 -1.91 0.17 9.85
CA PHE A 27 -3.30 -0.10 10.21
C PHE A 27 -4.01 1.18 10.66
N ASP A 28 -3.37 1.99 11.51
CA ASP A 28 -3.87 3.29 11.98
C ASP A 28 -3.90 4.32 10.84
N ALA A 29 -2.90 4.29 9.95
CA ALA A 29 -2.85 5.15 8.78
C ALA A 29 -4.07 4.92 7.87
N ASN A 30 -4.33 3.67 7.49
CA ASN A 30 -5.49 3.29 6.68
C ASN A 30 -6.82 3.59 7.41
N GLY A 31 -6.88 3.34 8.71
CA GLY A 31 -8.03 3.67 9.56
C GLY A 31 -8.31 5.16 9.66
N GLY A 32 -7.28 6.00 9.51
CA GLY A 32 -7.37 7.46 9.60
C GLY A 32 -7.54 8.19 8.28
N LEU A 33 -7.48 7.49 7.14
CA LEU A 33 -7.41 8.09 5.81
C LEU A 33 -8.79 8.51 5.27
N PHE A 34 -9.74 7.59 5.23
CA PHE A 34 -10.96 7.74 4.41
C PHE A 34 -11.99 8.68 5.02
N GLU A 35 -12.26 8.58 6.32
CA GLU A 35 -13.28 9.40 7.00
C GLU A 35 -13.01 10.91 6.94
N PRO A 36 -11.76 11.40 7.08
CA PRO A 36 -11.47 12.83 6.93
C PRO A 36 -11.64 13.36 5.50
N LEU A 37 -11.39 12.52 4.49
CA LEU A 37 -11.33 12.94 3.10
C LEU A 37 -12.67 12.85 2.37
N LEU A 38 -13.50 11.84 2.71
CA LEU A 38 -14.69 11.48 1.93
C LEU A 38 -15.93 11.47 2.81
N GLY A 39 -17.03 11.99 2.26
CA GLY A 39 -18.33 12.10 2.92
C GLY A 39 -19.42 11.25 2.24
N PRO A 40 -20.69 11.41 2.67
CA PRO A 40 -21.80 10.61 2.16
C PRO A 40 -22.12 10.83 0.66
N ASP A 41 -21.66 11.96 0.10
CA ASP A 41 -21.85 12.30 -1.33
C ASP A 41 -20.69 11.78 -2.20
N ASP A 42 -19.72 11.11 -1.62
CA ASP A 42 -18.53 10.57 -2.30
C ASP A 42 -18.61 9.05 -2.40
N ALA A 43 -17.70 8.45 -3.18
CA ALA A 43 -17.62 7.02 -3.39
C ALA A 43 -16.20 6.48 -3.17
N ILE A 44 -16.11 5.25 -2.65
CA ILE A 44 -14.87 4.48 -2.57
C ILE A 44 -15.07 3.19 -3.33
N ILE A 45 -14.15 2.87 -4.24
CA ILE A 45 -14.11 1.63 -5.00
C ILE A 45 -12.91 0.84 -4.54
N SER A 46 -13.16 -0.27 -3.82
CA SER A 46 -12.13 -1.08 -3.16
C SER A 46 -11.88 -2.37 -3.92
N ASP A 47 -10.60 -2.74 -4.09
CA ASP A 47 -10.25 -4.09 -4.53
C ASP A 47 -10.78 -5.14 -3.55
N ALA A 48 -11.17 -6.29 -4.07
CA ALA A 48 -11.80 -7.36 -3.31
C ALA A 48 -10.86 -8.03 -2.29
N LEU A 49 -9.56 -8.05 -2.55
CA LEU A 49 -8.54 -8.66 -1.70
C LEU A 49 -7.73 -7.65 -0.87
N ASN A 50 -8.16 -6.40 -0.82
CA ASN A 50 -7.50 -5.40 0.00
C ASN A 50 -7.29 -5.87 1.44
N HIS A 51 -6.18 -5.42 2.02
CA HIS A 51 -5.83 -5.68 3.41
C HIS A 51 -6.95 -5.23 4.38
N ALA A 52 -7.11 -5.96 5.48
CA ALA A 52 -8.16 -5.71 6.49
C ALA A 52 -8.19 -4.25 6.98
N SER A 53 -7.04 -3.58 7.10
CA SER A 53 -6.96 -2.17 7.52
C SER A 53 -7.63 -1.21 6.55
N ILE A 54 -7.54 -1.47 5.24
CA ILE A 54 -8.23 -0.68 4.20
C ILE A 54 -9.74 -0.92 4.32
N ILE A 55 -10.14 -2.19 4.44
CA ILE A 55 -11.55 -2.58 4.58
C ILE A 55 -12.17 -1.91 5.82
N ASP A 56 -11.48 -1.95 6.95
CA ASP A 56 -11.97 -1.37 8.21
C ASP A 56 -11.95 0.17 8.16
N GLY A 57 -10.91 0.77 7.56
CA GLY A 57 -10.87 2.22 7.33
C GLY A 57 -12.04 2.71 6.46
N ILE A 58 -12.37 1.97 5.40
CA ILE A 58 -13.53 2.25 4.55
C ILE A 58 -14.84 2.09 5.33
N ARG A 59 -14.93 1.12 6.24
CA ARG A 59 -16.13 0.93 7.08
C ARG A 59 -16.40 2.09 8.03
N LEU A 60 -15.38 2.79 8.47
CA LEU A 60 -15.51 3.99 9.32
C LEU A 60 -15.98 5.21 8.52
N CYS A 61 -15.79 5.21 7.20
CA CYS A 61 -16.19 6.30 6.31
C CYS A 61 -17.68 6.21 5.94
N LYS A 62 -18.30 7.38 5.70
CA LYS A 62 -19.71 7.50 5.27
C LYS A 62 -19.90 7.48 3.76
N ALA A 63 -18.81 7.48 2.97
CA ALA A 63 -18.88 7.41 1.52
C ALA A 63 -19.55 6.12 1.03
N LYS A 64 -20.21 6.18 -0.13
CA LYS A 64 -20.76 4.99 -0.78
C LYS A 64 -19.64 4.01 -1.13
N ARG A 65 -19.88 2.72 -0.93
CA ARG A 65 -18.87 1.66 -1.09
C ARG A 65 -19.19 0.81 -2.29
N TYR A 66 -18.20 0.65 -3.16
CA TYR A 66 -18.20 -0.24 -4.30
C TYR A 66 -17.02 -1.18 -4.18
N ARG A 67 -17.10 -2.35 -4.78
CA ARG A 67 -16.06 -3.36 -4.72
C ARG A 67 -15.89 -3.96 -6.10
N TYR A 68 -14.66 -4.14 -6.56
CA TYR A 68 -14.36 -4.81 -7.81
C TYR A 68 -13.53 -6.07 -7.56
N ALA A 69 -13.68 -7.07 -8.45
CA ALA A 69 -12.91 -8.30 -8.41
C ALA A 69 -11.43 -8.00 -8.65
N THR A 70 -10.56 -8.60 -7.84
CA THR A 70 -9.11 -8.32 -7.84
C THR A 70 -8.51 -8.47 -9.23
N SER A 71 -7.78 -7.44 -9.65
CA SER A 71 -7.14 -7.36 -10.98
C SER A 71 -8.10 -7.39 -12.17
N ASP A 72 -9.40 -7.25 -11.97
CA ASP A 72 -10.43 -7.16 -13.02
C ASP A 72 -10.71 -5.69 -13.36
N MET A 73 -10.13 -5.23 -14.46
CA MET A 73 -10.26 -3.84 -14.89
C MET A 73 -11.62 -3.54 -15.55
N GLU A 74 -12.29 -4.54 -16.09
CA GLU A 74 -13.66 -4.39 -16.64
C GLU A 74 -14.67 -4.21 -15.50
N ASP A 75 -14.52 -4.98 -14.42
CA ASP A 75 -15.33 -4.80 -13.22
C ASP A 75 -15.02 -3.45 -12.56
N LEU A 76 -13.73 -3.05 -12.44
CA LEU A 76 -13.37 -1.72 -11.93
C LEU A 76 -14.06 -0.61 -12.73
N GLU A 77 -14.03 -0.67 -14.06
CA GLU A 77 -14.70 0.33 -14.91
C GLU A 77 -16.21 0.32 -14.69
N THR A 78 -16.81 -0.86 -14.52
CA THR A 78 -18.24 -1.00 -14.21
C THR A 78 -18.60 -0.31 -12.90
N GLN A 79 -17.80 -0.48 -11.84
CA GLN A 79 -18.01 0.18 -10.56
C GLN A 79 -17.81 1.71 -10.66
N LEU A 80 -16.85 2.18 -11.46
CA LEU A 80 -16.63 3.60 -11.72
C LEU A 80 -17.86 4.24 -12.41
N LYS A 81 -18.42 3.56 -13.43
CA LYS A 81 -19.65 3.98 -14.10
C LYS A 81 -20.84 4.03 -13.13
N ALA A 82 -20.98 3.02 -12.28
CA ALA A 82 -22.03 2.97 -11.26
C ALA A 82 -21.91 4.13 -10.27
N ALA A 83 -20.71 4.38 -9.72
CA ALA A 83 -20.46 5.48 -8.79
C ALA A 83 -20.80 6.85 -9.42
N LYS A 84 -20.41 7.07 -10.69
CA LYS A 84 -20.79 8.28 -11.45
C LYS A 84 -22.29 8.41 -11.65
N SER A 85 -22.96 7.33 -12.07
CA SER A 85 -24.42 7.29 -12.26
C SER A 85 -25.17 7.58 -10.97
N ASP A 86 -24.64 7.14 -9.83
CA ASP A 86 -25.18 7.41 -8.49
C ASP A 86 -24.92 8.84 -8.00
N GLY A 87 -24.27 9.66 -8.81
CA GLY A 87 -24.00 11.07 -8.53
C GLY A 87 -22.86 11.32 -7.54
N ALA A 88 -21.89 10.41 -7.43
CA ALA A 88 -20.73 10.63 -6.57
C ALA A 88 -19.97 11.91 -6.95
N ARG A 89 -19.75 12.78 -5.96
CA ARG A 89 -19.01 14.04 -6.12
C ARG A 89 -17.52 13.77 -6.35
N HIS A 90 -16.93 12.95 -5.47
CA HIS A 90 -15.54 12.46 -5.58
C HIS A 90 -15.54 10.94 -5.54
N ILE A 91 -14.64 10.34 -6.27
CA ILE A 91 -14.44 8.89 -6.28
C ILE A 91 -12.99 8.62 -5.92
N MET A 92 -12.76 7.65 -5.03
CA MET A 92 -11.42 7.14 -4.70
C MET A 92 -11.36 5.65 -4.99
N ILE A 93 -10.36 5.23 -5.77
CA ILE A 93 -10.00 3.81 -5.95
C ILE A 93 -8.98 3.47 -4.89
N ALA A 94 -9.20 2.41 -4.12
CA ALA A 94 -8.29 1.94 -3.08
C ALA A 94 -7.84 0.50 -3.38
N THR A 95 -6.52 0.27 -3.39
CA THR A 95 -5.92 -1.04 -3.63
C THR A 95 -4.63 -1.23 -2.83
N ASP A 96 -4.29 -2.49 -2.50
CA ASP A 96 -2.91 -2.85 -2.18
C ASP A 96 -2.05 -2.72 -3.44
N GLY A 97 -0.80 -2.32 -3.33
CA GLY A 97 0.17 -2.37 -4.42
C GLY A 97 0.67 -3.79 -4.66
N VAL A 98 0.87 -4.53 -3.57
CA VAL A 98 1.17 -5.97 -3.55
C VAL A 98 0.23 -6.64 -2.55
N PHE A 99 -0.53 -7.64 -3.01
CA PHE A 99 -1.42 -8.42 -2.16
C PHE A 99 -0.60 -9.42 -1.32
N SER A 100 -0.66 -9.25 0.00
CA SER A 100 0.26 -9.91 0.95
C SER A 100 0.20 -11.43 0.96
N MET A 101 -0.98 -12.01 0.66
CA MET A 101 -1.16 -13.47 0.69
C MET A 101 -0.71 -14.15 -0.61
N ASP A 102 -0.79 -13.43 -1.72
CA ASP A 102 -0.58 -14.01 -3.06
C ASP A 102 0.72 -13.52 -3.72
N GLY A 103 1.28 -12.41 -3.26
CA GLY A 103 2.40 -11.75 -3.92
C GLY A 103 2.06 -11.15 -5.27
N THR A 104 0.76 -11.07 -5.61
CA THR A 104 0.27 -10.47 -6.86
C THR A 104 0.39 -8.96 -6.80
N LEU A 105 0.80 -8.34 -7.89
CA LEU A 105 0.88 -6.90 -8.04
C LEU A 105 -0.44 -6.35 -8.60
N ALA A 106 -0.88 -5.21 -8.08
CA ALA A 106 -2.00 -4.46 -8.66
C ALA A 106 -1.61 -3.94 -10.06
N LYS A 107 -2.57 -3.89 -10.97
CA LYS A 107 -2.39 -3.35 -12.33
C LYS A 107 -2.41 -1.82 -12.31
N LEU A 108 -1.42 -1.20 -11.64
CA LEU A 108 -1.41 0.25 -11.40
C LEU A 108 -1.51 1.11 -12.67
N PRO A 109 -0.86 0.78 -13.80
CA PRO A 109 -1.01 1.55 -15.04
C PRO A 109 -2.45 1.60 -15.53
N GLU A 110 -3.15 0.46 -15.53
CA GLU A 110 -4.54 0.36 -15.97
C GLU A 110 -5.50 1.01 -14.97
N ILE A 111 -5.26 0.83 -13.66
CA ILE A 111 -6.03 1.50 -12.60
C ILE A 111 -5.89 3.02 -12.74
N LYS A 112 -4.67 3.53 -12.99
CA LYS A 112 -4.44 4.97 -13.18
C LYS A 112 -5.11 5.50 -14.44
N ALA A 113 -5.05 4.76 -15.54
CA ALA A 113 -5.72 5.15 -16.77
C ALA A 113 -7.26 5.28 -16.58
N LEU A 114 -7.87 4.32 -15.88
CA LEU A 114 -9.30 4.40 -15.52
C LEU A 114 -9.57 5.54 -14.53
N ALA A 115 -8.72 5.74 -13.53
CA ALA A 115 -8.86 6.85 -12.60
C ALA A 115 -8.84 8.20 -13.32
N ASP A 116 -7.93 8.40 -14.25
CA ASP A 116 -7.84 9.62 -15.06
C ASP A 116 -9.07 9.81 -15.95
N GLN A 117 -9.53 8.74 -16.60
CA GLN A 117 -10.73 8.77 -17.46
C GLN A 117 -11.99 9.17 -16.69
N TYR A 118 -12.13 8.70 -15.45
CA TYR A 118 -13.32 8.96 -14.63
C TYR A 118 -13.14 10.08 -13.61
N GLY A 119 -11.96 10.72 -13.54
CA GLY A 119 -11.64 11.77 -12.57
C GLY A 119 -11.69 11.26 -11.14
N ALA A 120 -11.18 10.05 -10.91
CA ALA A 120 -11.07 9.43 -9.61
C ALA A 120 -9.66 9.63 -9.03
N LEU A 121 -9.57 9.67 -7.69
CA LEU A 121 -8.31 9.62 -6.96
C LEU A 121 -7.85 8.16 -6.80
N THR A 122 -6.54 7.95 -6.74
CA THR A 122 -5.93 6.64 -6.47
C THR A 122 -5.27 6.61 -5.11
N MET A 123 -5.59 5.60 -4.31
CA MET A 123 -4.91 5.28 -3.05
C MET A 123 -4.31 3.89 -3.14
N VAL A 124 -3.03 3.77 -2.84
CA VAL A 124 -2.29 2.50 -2.88
C VAL A 124 -1.65 2.24 -1.51
N ASP A 125 -1.91 1.08 -0.93
CA ASP A 125 -1.15 0.56 0.22
C ASP A 125 0.07 -0.20 -0.31
N ASP A 126 1.24 0.35 -0.07
CA ASP A 126 2.50 -0.16 -0.60
C ASP A 126 3.37 -0.86 0.47
N CYS A 127 2.74 -1.35 1.53
CA CYS A 127 3.39 -1.99 2.67
C CYS A 127 4.27 -3.19 2.31
N HIS A 128 3.96 -3.87 1.21
CA HIS A 128 4.69 -5.06 0.74
C HIS A 128 5.61 -4.78 -0.45
N ALA A 129 5.90 -3.51 -0.76
CA ALA A 129 6.78 -3.13 -1.85
C ALA A 129 7.79 -2.04 -1.49
N THR A 130 7.36 -0.99 -0.77
CA THR A 130 8.26 0.09 -0.35
C THR A 130 9.43 -0.44 0.48
N GLY A 131 10.62 -0.10 0.06
CA GLY A 131 11.89 -0.53 0.63
C GLY A 131 12.70 -1.44 -0.29
N PHE A 132 12.07 -2.13 -1.26
CA PHE A 132 12.80 -3.06 -2.14
C PHE A 132 12.29 -3.15 -3.58
N MET A 133 11.02 -2.85 -3.87
CA MET A 133 10.51 -2.86 -5.24
C MET A 133 10.75 -1.53 -5.96
N GLY A 134 10.90 -1.63 -7.26
CA GLY A 134 11.14 -0.48 -8.13
C GLY A 134 12.52 0.17 -7.96
N PRO A 135 12.82 1.22 -8.74
CA PRO A 135 14.06 1.98 -8.63
C PRO A 135 14.27 2.45 -7.19
N LYS A 136 15.47 2.24 -6.64
CA LYS A 136 15.85 2.59 -5.26
C LYS A 136 14.93 2.04 -4.17
N GLY A 137 14.03 1.09 -4.48
CA GLY A 137 13.07 0.56 -3.52
C GLY A 137 11.88 1.47 -3.23
N GLN A 138 11.52 2.35 -4.16
CA GLN A 138 10.46 3.35 -3.98
C GLN A 138 9.03 2.77 -4.07
N GLY A 139 8.89 1.46 -4.31
CA GLY A 139 7.61 0.77 -4.29
C GLY A 139 6.98 0.53 -5.66
N THR A 140 5.72 0.09 -5.64
CA THR A 140 5.00 -0.31 -6.86
C THR A 140 4.73 0.84 -7.83
N PRO A 141 4.43 2.09 -7.42
CA PRO A 141 4.28 3.18 -8.38
C PRO A 141 5.56 3.42 -9.18
N ALA A 142 6.72 3.41 -8.53
CA ALA A 142 8.01 3.57 -9.19
C ALA A 142 8.37 2.35 -10.06
N HIS A 143 8.01 1.14 -9.62
CA HIS A 143 8.19 -0.09 -10.39
C HIS A 143 7.46 -0.04 -11.74
N PHE A 144 6.23 0.45 -11.76
CA PHE A 144 5.43 0.61 -12.97
C PHE A 144 5.61 1.96 -13.68
N ASN A 145 6.45 2.85 -13.16
CA ASN A 145 6.56 4.23 -13.64
C ASN A 145 5.18 4.92 -13.75
N THR A 146 4.34 4.75 -12.73
CA THR A 146 2.96 5.23 -12.68
C THR A 146 2.78 6.10 -11.45
N SER A 147 2.22 7.30 -11.60
CA SER A 147 1.88 8.17 -10.47
C SER A 147 0.59 7.71 -9.80
N VAL A 148 0.51 7.89 -8.47
CA VAL A 148 -0.70 7.70 -7.68
C VAL A 148 -0.91 8.92 -6.78
N ASP A 149 -2.14 9.16 -6.30
CA ASP A 149 -2.42 10.37 -5.53
C ASP A 149 -2.05 10.21 -4.05
N ILE A 150 -2.29 9.03 -3.47
CA ILE A 150 -2.04 8.75 -2.05
C ILE A 150 -1.34 7.40 -1.94
N LEU A 151 -0.25 7.38 -1.17
CA LEU A 151 0.45 6.17 -0.76
C LEU A 151 0.34 5.98 0.75
N THR A 152 0.03 4.77 1.17
CA THR A 152 0.24 4.34 2.55
C THR A 152 1.33 3.29 2.62
N GLY A 153 1.99 3.20 3.75
CA GLY A 153 3.06 2.24 3.93
C GLY A 153 3.46 2.06 5.40
N THR A 154 4.35 1.12 5.62
CA THR A 154 4.80 0.73 6.95
C THR A 154 6.31 0.84 7.11
N LEU A 155 6.76 1.24 8.29
CA LEU A 155 8.15 1.11 8.72
C LEU A 155 8.45 -0.27 9.34
N GLY A 156 7.41 -1.09 9.57
CA GLY A 156 7.48 -2.36 10.28
C GLY A 156 7.74 -3.60 9.42
N LYS A 157 8.14 -3.44 8.15
CA LYS A 157 8.46 -4.54 7.23
C LYS A 157 9.85 -4.33 6.60
N ALA A 158 9.94 -4.13 5.29
CA ALA A 158 11.22 -3.98 4.59
C ALA A 158 12.05 -2.77 5.05
N LEU A 159 11.41 -1.71 5.54
CA LEU A 159 12.10 -0.53 6.10
C LEU A 159 12.70 -0.75 7.50
N GLY A 160 12.89 -1.97 7.92
CA GLY A 160 13.72 -2.35 9.06
C GLY A 160 13.02 -2.37 10.41
N GLY A 161 11.72 -2.27 10.41
CA GLY A 161 11.11 -2.05 11.46
C GLY A 161 10.60 -2.65 12.65
N ALA A 162 10.59 -1.87 13.66
CA ALA A 162 9.90 -2.22 14.87
C ALA A 162 8.43 -1.83 14.77
N LEU A 163 8.13 -0.59 14.31
CA LEU A 163 6.79 -0.08 14.29
C LEU A 163 6.72 1.21 13.44
N GLY A 164 5.52 1.60 13.05
CA GLY A 164 5.25 2.84 12.34
C GLY A 164 4.52 2.62 11.02
N GLY A 165 3.68 3.58 10.69
CA GLY A 165 3.01 3.71 9.42
C GLY A 165 3.07 5.14 8.93
N TYR A 166 2.77 5.35 7.66
CA TYR A 166 2.72 6.68 7.07
C TYR A 166 1.65 6.77 5.97
N ILE A 167 1.22 7.98 5.71
CA ILE A 167 0.51 8.38 4.51
C ILE A 167 1.36 9.44 3.83
N ALA A 168 1.58 9.31 2.53
CA ALA A 168 2.23 10.30 1.68
C ALA A 168 1.30 10.71 0.54
N GLY A 169 1.28 11.98 0.16
CA GLY A 169 0.38 12.49 -0.85
C GLY A 169 0.46 14.01 -1.02
N PRO A 170 -0.54 14.62 -1.69
CA PRO A 170 -0.62 16.04 -1.89
C PRO A 170 -0.67 16.82 -0.56
N GLN A 171 0.02 17.96 -0.48
CA GLN A 171 0.08 18.79 0.72
C GLN A 171 -1.30 19.08 1.34
N PRO A 172 -2.37 19.47 0.59
CA PRO A 172 -3.67 19.74 1.17
C PRO A 172 -4.31 18.51 1.84
N VAL A 173 -4.05 17.30 1.30
CA VAL A 173 -4.52 16.04 1.87
C VAL A 173 -3.84 15.80 3.22
N ILE A 174 -2.52 15.92 3.25
CA ILE A 174 -1.73 15.70 4.48
C ILE A 174 -2.09 16.74 5.55
N ASP A 175 -2.26 18.00 5.18
CA ASP A 175 -2.69 19.07 6.11
C ASP A 175 -4.06 18.77 6.72
N LEU A 176 -5.01 18.29 5.92
CA LEU A 176 -6.33 17.90 6.40
C LEU A 176 -6.25 16.70 7.36
N LEU A 177 -5.44 15.69 7.03
CA LEU A 177 -5.24 14.52 7.88
C LEU A 177 -4.62 14.89 9.24
N ARG A 178 -3.66 15.83 9.27
CA ARG A 178 -3.09 16.35 10.53
C ARG A 178 -4.14 16.97 11.45
N GLN A 179 -5.22 17.50 10.90
CA GLN A 179 -6.28 18.16 11.67
C GLN A 179 -7.46 17.24 11.99
N ARG A 180 -7.65 16.15 11.24
CA ARG A 180 -8.89 15.37 11.31
C ARG A 180 -8.71 13.86 11.46
N ALA A 181 -7.55 13.31 11.15
CA ALA A 181 -7.32 11.86 11.29
C ALA A 181 -7.32 11.45 12.76
N ARG A 182 -8.36 10.75 13.20
CA ARG A 182 -8.56 10.40 14.61
C ARG A 182 -7.41 9.55 15.18
N PRO A 183 -6.87 8.54 14.48
CA PRO A 183 -5.71 7.80 14.98
C PRO A 183 -4.47 8.67 15.17
N TYR A 184 -4.29 9.72 14.37
CA TYR A 184 -3.21 10.68 14.54
C TYR A 184 -3.42 11.58 15.76
N LEU A 185 -4.65 12.10 15.94
CA LEU A 185 -4.97 13.05 16.99
C LEU A 185 -5.07 12.42 18.38
N PHE A 186 -5.55 11.18 18.45
CA PHE A 186 -5.97 10.55 19.71
C PHE A 186 -5.19 9.28 20.07
N SER A 187 -4.14 8.95 19.28
CA SER A 187 -3.20 7.88 19.60
C SER A 187 -1.80 8.43 19.87
N ASN A 188 -0.83 7.55 20.14
CA ASN A 188 0.53 7.94 20.44
C ASN A 188 1.35 8.19 19.16
N ALA A 189 2.23 9.19 19.22
CA ALA A 189 3.24 9.39 18.18
C ALA A 189 4.31 8.30 18.25
N LEU A 190 5.02 8.10 17.13
CA LEU A 190 6.18 7.21 17.11
C LEU A 190 7.22 7.61 18.16
N PRO A 191 7.80 6.66 18.91
CA PRO A 191 8.92 6.96 19.79
C PRO A 191 10.10 7.56 19.04
N PRO A 192 10.83 8.54 19.61
CA PRO A 192 11.93 9.20 18.91
C PRO A 192 13.02 8.25 18.41
N MET A 193 13.31 7.15 19.13
CA MET A 193 14.29 6.15 18.71
C MET A 193 13.84 5.40 17.45
N ILE A 194 12.54 5.12 17.30
CA ILE A 194 11.98 4.47 16.11
C ILE A 194 11.99 5.45 14.92
N THR A 195 11.69 6.71 15.18
CA THR A 195 11.74 7.77 14.16
C THR A 195 13.17 7.95 13.64
N ALA A 196 14.16 7.98 14.51
CA ALA A 196 15.59 8.05 14.13
C ALA A 196 16.03 6.81 13.35
N ALA A 197 15.61 5.61 13.77
CA ALA A 197 15.86 4.38 13.04
C ALA A 197 15.24 4.37 11.64
N GLY A 198 14.02 4.92 11.48
CA GLY A 198 13.36 5.09 10.18
C GLY A 198 14.16 5.99 9.23
N ILE A 199 14.69 7.11 9.72
CA ILE A 199 15.54 8.01 8.93
C ILE A 199 16.81 7.28 8.45
N ALA A 200 17.47 6.52 9.35
CA ALA A 200 18.65 5.74 9.01
C ALA A 200 18.31 4.62 8.00
N ALA A 201 17.18 3.93 8.18
CA ALA A 201 16.73 2.88 7.29
C ALA A 201 16.48 3.39 5.87
N LEU A 202 15.84 4.56 5.71
CA LEU A 202 15.63 5.15 4.38
C LEU A 202 16.93 5.42 3.65
N LYS A 203 17.97 5.92 4.32
CA LYS A 203 19.31 6.12 3.72
C LYS A 203 19.91 4.79 3.25
N LEU A 204 19.81 3.74 4.08
CA LEU A 204 20.30 2.41 3.71
C LEU A 204 19.53 1.82 2.52
N VAL A 205 18.23 2.09 2.43
CA VAL A 205 17.41 1.64 1.30
C VAL A 205 17.79 2.39 0.03
N GLU A 206 17.99 3.71 0.07
CA GLU A 206 18.42 4.49 -1.10
C GLU A 206 19.75 3.99 -1.69
N GLU A 207 20.67 3.52 -0.84
CA GLU A 207 21.99 2.99 -1.18
C GLU A 207 21.99 1.47 -1.39
N GLY A 208 20.85 0.81 -1.21
CA GLY A 208 20.72 -0.65 -1.05
C GLY A 208 20.60 -1.47 -2.34
N ASP A 209 21.05 -1.00 -3.51
CA ASP A 209 20.87 -1.71 -4.80
C ASP A 209 21.42 -3.15 -4.77
N ILE A 210 22.57 -3.36 -4.12
CA ILE A 210 23.18 -4.70 -3.99
C ILE A 210 22.29 -5.63 -3.16
N LEU A 211 21.68 -5.12 -2.08
CA LEU A 211 20.78 -5.91 -1.24
C LEU A 211 19.49 -6.26 -1.97
N ARG A 212 18.95 -5.33 -2.75
CA ARG A 212 17.77 -5.56 -3.59
C ARG A 212 18.04 -6.61 -4.67
N ALA A 213 19.15 -6.48 -5.39
CA ALA A 213 19.57 -7.48 -6.39
C ALA A 213 19.65 -8.87 -5.76
N ARG A 214 20.32 -9.00 -4.61
CA ARG A 214 20.42 -10.26 -3.87
C ARG A 214 19.07 -10.82 -3.42
N LEU A 215 18.12 -9.96 -3.02
CA LEU A 215 16.76 -10.38 -2.66
C LEU A 215 16.07 -11.05 -3.84
N PHE A 216 16.11 -10.43 -5.03
CA PHE A 216 15.48 -10.98 -6.23
C PHE A 216 16.20 -12.23 -6.76
N GLU A 217 17.53 -12.29 -6.67
CA GLU A 217 18.30 -13.52 -6.96
C GLU A 217 17.89 -14.66 -6.03
N ASN A 218 17.76 -14.39 -4.73
CA ASN A 218 17.29 -15.37 -3.75
C ASN A 218 15.86 -15.83 -4.05
N ALA A 219 14.96 -14.90 -4.40
CA ALA A 219 13.58 -15.22 -4.75
C ALA A 219 13.50 -16.11 -5.99
N ALA A 220 14.26 -15.79 -7.03
CA ALA A 220 14.36 -16.61 -8.24
C ALA A 220 14.92 -18.01 -7.94
N HIS A 221 15.98 -18.10 -7.14
CA HIS A 221 16.56 -19.38 -6.72
C HIS A 221 15.55 -20.23 -5.94
N TRP A 222 14.81 -19.59 -5.01
CA TRP A 222 13.80 -20.24 -4.18
C TRP A 222 12.63 -20.77 -5.03
N ARG A 223 12.10 -19.92 -5.95
CA ARG A 223 11.05 -20.34 -6.89
C ARG A 223 11.49 -21.54 -7.71
N LYS A 224 12.68 -21.48 -8.29
CA LYS A 224 13.22 -22.59 -9.08
C LYS A 224 13.35 -23.87 -8.26
N GLY A 225 13.93 -23.77 -7.06
CA GLY A 225 14.10 -24.94 -6.18
C GLY A 225 12.80 -25.61 -5.79
N LEU A 226 11.76 -24.84 -5.47
CA LEU A 226 10.43 -25.36 -5.16
C LEU A 226 9.79 -26.02 -6.40
N THR A 227 9.88 -25.39 -7.57
CA THR A 227 9.36 -25.96 -8.82
C THR A 227 10.07 -27.26 -9.21
N ASP A 228 11.40 -27.32 -9.07
CA ASP A 228 12.19 -28.52 -9.33
C ASP A 228 11.82 -29.69 -8.39
N GLN A 229 11.32 -29.38 -7.18
CA GLN A 229 10.78 -30.35 -6.21
C GLN A 229 9.31 -30.75 -6.48
N GLY A 230 8.68 -30.18 -7.51
CA GLY A 230 7.30 -30.52 -7.90
C GLY A 230 6.21 -29.72 -7.19
N PHE A 231 6.55 -28.65 -6.47
CA PHE A 231 5.53 -27.77 -5.88
C PHE A 231 4.87 -26.89 -6.94
N THR A 232 3.56 -26.70 -6.78
CA THR A 232 2.81 -25.71 -7.57
C THR A 232 2.91 -24.35 -6.91
N LEU A 233 3.39 -23.35 -7.67
CA LEU A 233 3.52 -21.95 -7.22
C LEU A 233 2.56 -21.07 -8.01
N LEU A 234 2.13 -19.97 -7.40
CA LEU A 234 1.52 -18.88 -8.17
C LEU A 234 2.62 -18.14 -8.95
N ASP A 235 2.31 -17.79 -10.19
CA ASP A 235 3.19 -16.96 -11.02
C ASP A 235 3.37 -15.58 -10.38
N GLY A 236 4.54 -14.99 -10.59
CA GLY A 236 4.85 -13.64 -10.12
C GLY A 236 6.35 -13.40 -9.97
N GLU A 237 6.70 -12.14 -9.90
CA GLU A 237 8.08 -11.66 -9.75
C GLU A 237 8.42 -11.21 -8.31
N HIS A 238 7.39 -11.10 -7.45
CA HIS A 238 7.55 -10.65 -6.08
C HIS A 238 8.24 -11.71 -5.20
N PRO A 239 9.04 -11.32 -4.18
CA PRO A 239 9.66 -12.26 -3.22
C PRO A 239 8.66 -13.02 -2.32
N ILE A 240 7.39 -12.64 -2.26
CA ILE A 240 6.33 -13.49 -1.72
C ILE A 240 6.09 -14.62 -2.72
N ILE A 241 6.27 -15.86 -2.27
CA ILE A 241 6.20 -17.06 -3.11
C ILE A 241 5.19 -18.04 -2.51
N PRO A 242 3.92 -17.96 -2.90
CA PRO A 242 2.88 -18.87 -2.40
C PRO A 242 3.06 -20.27 -2.95
N VAL A 243 3.06 -21.27 -2.05
CA VAL A 243 3.06 -22.69 -2.40
C VAL A 243 1.63 -23.21 -2.31
N MET A 244 1.09 -23.66 -3.43
CA MET A 244 -0.31 -24.10 -3.53
C MET A 244 -0.42 -25.58 -3.19
N LEU A 245 -0.97 -25.89 -2.01
CA LEU A 245 -1.11 -27.26 -1.52
C LEU A 245 -2.50 -27.87 -1.76
N GLY A 246 -3.48 -27.02 -2.13
CA GLY A 246 -4.86 -27.43 -2.42
C GLY A 246 -5.71 -27.65 -1.16
N GLU A 247 -5.27 -28.52 -0.26
CA GLU A 247 -6.01 -28.89 0.95
C GLU A 247 -5.57 -28.09 2.18
N ALA A 248 -6.54 -27.51 2.90
CA ALA A 248 -6.25 -26.69 4.07
C ALA A 248 -5.54 -27.46 5.20
N GLN A 249 -5.92 -28.73 5.40
CA GLN A 249 -5.27 -29.57 6.41
C GLN A 249 -3.80 -29.85 6.04
N LEU A 250 -3.52 -30.14 4.77
CA LEU A 250 -2.16 -30.35 4.29
C LEU A 250 -1.29 -29.09 4.47
N ALA A 251 -1.86 -27.91 4.21
CA ALA A 251 -1.17 -26.63 4.43
C ALA A 251 -0.80 -26.41 5.91
N GLN A 252 -1.72 -26.75 6.83
CA GLN A 252 -1.46 -26.67 8.27
C GLN A 252 -0.40 -27.69 8.72
N ASP A 253 -0.43 -28.90 8.19
CA ASP A 253 0.51 -29.97 8.56
C ASP A 253 1.93 -29.65 8.04
N MET A 254 2.04 -29.08 6.84
CA MET A 254 3.32 -28.64 6.27
C MET A 254 3.93 -27.43 7.01
N ALA A 255 3.11 -26.61 7.64
CA ALA A 255 3.58 -25.43 8.40
C ALA A 255 4.06 -25.77 9.83
N ARG A 256 3.94 -27.01 10.30
CA ARG A 256 4.41 -27.51 11.60
C ARG A 256 5.83 -28.03 11.54
#